data_ad9ce7bb1af2508aeb121490a85f40d6
#
_entry.id   ad9ce7bb1af2508aeb121490a85f40d6
#
_cell.length_a   1.000
_cell.length_b   1.000
_cell.length_c   1.000
_cell.angle_alpha   90.00
_cell.angle_beta   90.00
_cell.angle_gamma   90.00
#
_symmetry.space_group_name_H-M   'P 1'
#
loop_
_entity.id
_entity.type
_entity.pdbx_description
1 polymer ?
#
loop_
_entity_poly.entity_id
_entity_poly.type
_entity_poly.pdbx_seq_one_letter_code
_entity_poly.pdbx_strand_id
1 'polypeptide(L)'
;MNTHGDCWNQALNKILKRLALNEKPGFLILAGPKGSGKTDLLDLVRKSTQHQIPMEEIKNEENFKLAKAVYGKKYLCIYLSSSDKWASAPAIILNSLIDKVCADGANKGQNILLIWDNIDKAIDSSYEEMNKRFLGEIYQPFPMYNNLTFICAVTSVGGKTFEPFNKSAVAPHLIHMVD
;
A
#
# COMPACT_ATOMS: atom_id res chain seq x y z
N MET A 1 -11.70 -21.10 -9.83
CA MET A 1 -11.08 -21.00 -8.48
C MET A 1 -9.68 -20.47 -8.68
N ASN A 2 -9.46 -19.15 -8.48
CA ASN A 2 -8.11 -18.59 -8.56
C ASN A 2 -7.33 -19.03 -7.32
N THR A 3 -6.53 -20.06 -7.46
CA THR A 3 -5.48 -20.37 -6.49
C THR A 3 -4.40 -19.34 -6.71
N HIS A 4 -4.44 -18.26 -5.95
CA HIS A 4 -3.34 -17.32 -5.90
C HIS A 4 -2.08 -18.09 -5.48
N GLY A 5 -0.97 -17.90 -6.22
CA GLY A 5 0.29 -18.58 -5.96
C GLY A 5 0.88 -18.26 -4.58
N ASP A 6 1.92 -18.98 -4.19
CA ASP A 6 2.60 -18.80 -2.89
C ASP A 6 3.12 -17.39 -2.69
N CYS A 7 3.60 -16.76 -3.76
CA CYS A 7 4.10 -15.38 -3.74
C CYS A 7 3.02 -14.36 -3.34
N TRP A 8 1.79 -14.53 -3.86
CA TRP A 8 0.65 -13.70 -3.50
C TRP A 8 0.28 -13.84 -2.02
N ASN A 9 0.23 -15.09 -1.52
CA ASN A 9 -0.05 -15.36 -0.12
C ASN A 9 1.03 -14.79 0.82
N GLN A 10 2.30 -14.86 0.44
CA GLN A 10 3.41 -14.27 1.19
C GLN A 10 3.34 -12.74 1.21
N ALA A 11 2.98 -12.12 0.08
CA ALA A 11 2.79 -10.67 0.00
C ALA A 11 1.64 -10.21 0.90
N LEU A 12 0.51 -10.92 0.85
CA LEU A 12 -0.63 -10.67 1.73
C LEU A 12 -0.23 -10.81 3.21
N ASN A 13 0.49 -11.87 3.57
CA ASN A 13 0.97 -12.10 4.93
C ASN A 13 1.80 -10.93 5.44
N LYS A 14 2.79 -10.48 4.66
CA LYS A 14 3.65 -9.35 5.02
C LYS A 14 2.85 -8.07 5.28
N ILE A 15 1.88 -7.77 4.43
CA ILE A 15 1.03 -6.58 4.57
C ILE A 15 0.14 -6.70 5.82
N LEU A 16 -0.58 -7.81 5.96
CA LEU A 16 -1.48 -8.01 7.10
C LEU A 16 -0.72 -8.04 8.43
N LYS A 17 0.47 -8.63 8.47
CA LYS A 17 1.33 -8.63 9.65
C LYS A 17 1.73 -7.20 10.04
N ARG A 18 2.14 -6.39 9.07
CA ARG A 18 2.48 -4.97 9.28
C ARG A 18 1.31 -4.19 9.89
N LEU A 19 0.12 -4.37 9.33
CA LEU A 19 -1.10 -3.74 9.82
C LEU A 19 -1.52 -4.26 11.20
N ALA A 20 -1.48 -5.59 11.40
CA ALA A 20 -1.86 -6.22 12.67
C ALA A 20 -0.95 -5.81 13.84
N LEU A 21 0.34 -5.65 13.59
CA LEU A 21 1.33 -5.27 14.61
C LEU A 21 1.54 -3.75 14.69
N ASN A 22 0.99 -2.98 13.75
CA ASN A 22 1.23 -1.54 13.61
C ASN A 22 2.73 -1.20 13.55
N GLU A 23 3.48 -2.02 12.80
CA GLU A 23 4.93 -1.86 12.66
C GLU A 23 5.28 -0.58 11.90
N LYS A 24 6.31 0.10 12.36
CA LYS A 24 6.83 1.33 11.74
C LYS A 24 8.19 1.07 11.05
N PRO A 25 8.52 1.83 10.00
CA PRO A 25 7.67 2.82 9.31
C PRO A 25 6.50 2.16 8.58
N GLY A 26 5.37 2.85 8.56
CA GLY A 26 4.13 2.38 7.94
C GLY A 26 4.12 2.54 6.41
N PHE A 27 5.22 2.19 5.72
CA PHE A 27 5.34 2.34 4.27
C PHE A 27 5.66 1.00 3.61
N LEU A 28 4.90 0.64 2.56
CA LEU A 28 5.08 -0.58 1.78
C LEU A 28 4.91 -0.31 0.29
N ILE A 29 5.75 -0.92 -0.52
CA ILE A 29 5.67 -0.90 -1.98
C ILE A 29 5.41 -2.31 -2.48
N LEU A 30 4.29 -2.51 -3.14
CA LEU A 30 3.92 -3.78 -3.77
C LEU A 30 4.31 -3.73 -5.25
N ALA A 31 5.38 -4.42 -5.61
CA ALA A 31 5.91 -4.43 -6.98
C ALA A 31 5.69 -5.78 -7.65
N GLY A 32 5.25 -5.77 -8.89
CA GLY A 32 5.06 -6.99 -9.67
C GLY A 32 4.58 -6.73 -11.09
N PRO A 33 4.66 -7.71 -11.99
CA PRO A 33 4.24 -7.56 -13.38
C PRO A 33 2.74 -7.27 -13.48
N LYS A 34 2.32 -6.82 -14.66
CA LYS A 34 0.88 -6.67 -14.96
C LYS A 34 0.21 -8.04 -14.86
N GLY A 35 -0.92 -8.11 -14.18
CA GLY A 35 -1.67 -9.35 -13.99
C GLY A 35 -1.24 -10.20 -12.78
N SER A 36 -0.23 -9.80 -12.00
CA SER A 36 0.20 -10.52 -10.79
C SER A 36 -0.79 -10.46 -9.61
N GLY A 37 -1.97 -9.88 -9.77
CA GLY A 37 -2.99 -9.83 -8.72
C GLY A 37 -2.78 -8.76 -7.65
N LYS A 38 -1.97 -7.71 -7.93
CA LYS A 38 -1.73 -6.61 -6.98
C LYS A 38 -3.02 -5.91 -6.55
N THR A 39 -3.86 -5.56 -7.52
CA THR A 39 -5.14 -4.88 -7.28
C THR A 39 -6.06 -5.75 -6.42
N ASP A 40 -6.16 -7.05 -6.72
CA ASP A 40 -6.99 -7.99 -5.94
C ASP A 40 -6.49 -8.11 -4.51
N LEU A 41 -5.15 -8.15 -4.34
CA LEU A 41 -4.53 -8.19 -3.03
C LEU A 41 -4.81 -6.91 -2.22
N LEU A 42 -4.67 -5.74 -2.85
CA LEU A 42 -4.96 -4.46 -2.21
C LEU A 42 -6.45 -4.30 -1.86
N ASP A 43 -7.35 -4.80 -2.72
CA ASP A 43 -8.78 -4.82 -2.43
C ASP A 43 -9.11 -5.72 -1.23
N LEU A 44 -8.46 -6.87 -1.12
CA LEU A 44 -8.61 -7.76 0.04
C LEU A 44 -8.08 -7.11 1.33
N VAL A 45 -6.94 -6.41 1.26
CA VAL A 45 -6.42 -5.63 2.38
C VAL A 45 -7.40 -4.54 2.79
N ARG A 46 -7.94 -3.79 1.83
CA ARG A 46 -8.97 -2.78 2.06
C ARG A 46 -10.20 -3.36 2.76
N LYS A 47 -10.76 -4.45 2.23
CA LYS A 47 -11.90 -5.17 2.83
C LYS A 47 -11.60 -5.61 4.26
N SER A 48 -10.38 -6.08 4.53
CA SER A 48 -9.94 -6.48 5.87
C SER A 48 -9.99 -5.35 6.90
N THR A 49 -9.81 -4.10 6.48
CA THR A 49 -9.88 -2.93 7.36
C THR A 49 -11.29 -2.36 7.49
N GLN A 50 -12.17 -2.63 6.53
CA GLN A 50 -13.53 -2.05 6.44
C GLN A 50 -14.63 -2.98 6.97
N HIS A 51 -14.29 -4.03 7.69
CA HIS A 51 -15.24 -5.02 8.21
C HIS A 51 -16.06 -5.77 7.13
N GLN A 52 -15.49 -5.94 5.94
CA GLN A 52 -16.13 -6.57 4.79
C GLN A 52 -15.42 -7.85 4.33
N ILE A 53 -14.69 -8.56 5.21
CA ILE A 53 -13.91 -9.71 4.78
C ILE A 53 -14.86 -10.81 4.30
N PRO A 54 -14.81 -11.20 3.04
CA PRO A 54 -15.29 -12.50 2.63
C PRO A 54 -14.30 -13.53 3.19
N MET A 55 -14.65 -14.11 4.32
CA MET A 55 -13.86 -15.14 5.01
C MET A 55 -13.47 -16.30 4.08
N GLU A 56 -14.21 -16.49 3.00
CA GLU A 56 -14.04 -17.51 1.99
C GLU A 56 -12.88 -17.22 1.01
N GLU A 57 -12.44 -15.96 0.91
CA GLU A 57 -11.36 -15.56 0.00
C GLU A 57 -9.96 -15.85 0.59
N ILE A 58 -9.82 -15.89 1.92
CA ILE A 58 -8.54 -16.10 2.61
C ILE A 58 -8.41 -17.57 3.02
N LYS A 59 -7.86 -18.39 2.16
CA LYS A 59 -7.69 -19.84 2.42
C LYS A 59 -6.53 -20.16 3.34
N ASN A 60 -5.52 -19.30 3.41
CA ASN A 60 -4.36 -19.50 4.28
C ASN A 60 -4.74 -19.14 5.72
N GLU A 61 -4.57 -20.10 6.65
CA GLU A 61 -4.98 -19.95 8.05
C GLU A 61 -4.24 -18.83 8.78
N GLU A 62 -2.95 -18.64 8.51
CA GLU A 62 -2.17 -17.57 9.12
C GLU A 62 -2.64 -16.20 8.64
N ASN A 63 -2.84 -16.04 7.33
CA ASN A 63 -3.38 -14.81 6.75
C ASN A 63 -4.78 -14.51 7.29
N PHE A 64 -5.58 -15.53 7.51
CA PHE A 64 -6.89 -15.37 8.10
C PHE A 64 -6.84 -14.86 9.55
N LYS A 65 -5.94 -15.40 10.38
CA LYS A 65 -5.70 -14.91 11.75
C LYS A 65 -5.24 -13.46 11.76
N LEU A 66 -4.32 -13.11 10.84
CA LEU A 66 -3.84 -11.73 10.69
C LEU A 66 -4.94 -10.79 10.22
N ALA A 67 -5.76 -11.18 9.25
CA ALA A 67 -6.88 -10.39 8.78
C ALA A 67 -7.92 -10.14 9.89
N LYS A 68 -8.19 -11.11 10.74
CA LYS A 68 -9.01 -10.92 11.95
C LYS A 68 -8.39 -9.90 12.92
N ALA A 69 -7.08 -9.95 13.11
CA ALA A 69 -6.39 -8.99 13.97
C ALA A 69 -6.44 -7.56 13.41
N VAL A 70 -6.34 -7.41 12.08
CA VAL A 70 -6.52 -6.12 11.39
C VAL A 70 -7.96 -5.63 11.51
N TYR A 71 -8.94 -6.53 11.32
CA TYR A 71 -10.35 -6.24 11.48
C TYR A 71 -10.70 -5.68 12.85
N GLY A 72 -10.05 -6.18 13.92
CA GLY A 72 -10.25 -5.68 15.28
C GLY A 72 -9.69 -4.27 15.53
N LYS A 73 -8.96 -3.70 14.56
CA LYS A 73 -8.37 -2.36 14.69
C LYS A 73 -9.24 -1.30 14.01
N LYS A 74 -9.19 -0.08 14.54
CA LYS A 74 -9.88 1.06 13.93
C LYS A 74 -9.03 1.66 12.82
N TYR A 75 -9.26 1.21 11.58
CA TYR A 75 -8.65 1.81 10.39
C TYR A 75 -9.66 2.70 9.65
N LEU A 76 -9.20 3.89 9.25
CA LEU A 76 -9.81 4.64 8.16
C LEU A 76 -9.01 4.32 6.89
N CYS A 77 -9.61 3.61 5.96
CA CYS A 77 -8.97 3.24 4.70
C CYS A 77 -9.33 4.24 3.60
N ILE A 78 -8.30 4.82 2.99
CA ILE A 78 -8.40 5.69 1.81
C ILE A 78 -7.79 4.92 0.65
N TYR A 79 -8.57 4.67 -0.39
CA TYR A 79 -8.12 3.96 -1.59
C TYR A 79 -8.12 4.92 -2.78
N LEU A 80 -6.95 5.07 -3.41
CA LEU A 80 -6.75 5.85 -4.61
C LEU A 80 -6.39 4.91 -5.77
N SER A 81 -7.02 5.10 -6.91
CA SER A 81 -6.63 4.44 -8.16
C SER A 81 -6.02 5.44 -9.14
N SER A 82 -5.30 4.94 -10.13
CA SER A 82 -4.71 5.81 -11.17
C SER A 82 -5.76 6.57 -12.01
N SER A 83 -7.01 6.15 -11.97
CA SER A 83 -8.14 6.82 -12.63
C SER A 83 -8.74 7.96 -11.80
N ASP A 84 -8.38 8.07 -10.53
CA ASP A 84 -8.94 9.09 -9.66
C ASP A 84 -8.36 10.47 -9.99
N LYS A 85 -9.19 11.49 -9.97
CA LYS A 85 -8.76 12.88 -10.20
C LYS A 85 -7.68 13.34 -9.21
N TRP A 86 -7.63 12.74 -8.03
CA TRP A 86 -6.63 13.02 -7.01
C TRP A 86 -5.24 12.46 -7.36
N ALA A 87 -5.16 11.43 -8.21
CA ALA A 87 -3.89 10.85 -8.64
C ALA A 87 -3.01 11.86 -9.41
N SER A 88 -3.63 12.83 -10.08
CA SER A 88 -2.94 13.91 -10.78
C SER A 88 -2.86 15.22 -9.98
N ALA A 89 -3.34 15.23 -8.73
CA ALA A 89 -3.27 16.41 -7.90
C ALA A 89 -1.82 16.78 -7.58
N PRO A 90 -1.48 18.08 -7.47
CA PRO A 90 -0.18 18.50 -6.98
C PRO A 90 0.13 17.87 -5.61
N ALA A 91 1.37 17.45 -5.41
CA ALA A 91 1.80 16.77 -4.17
C ALA A 91 1.47 17.60 -2.91
N ILE A 92 1.56 18.93 -3.00
CA ILE A 92 1.22 19.82 -1.87
C ILE A 92 -0.23 19.67 -1.43
N ILE A 93 -1.16 19.47 -2.37
CA ILE A 93 -2.59 19.27 -2.04
C ILE A 93 -2.79 17.91 -1.39
N LEU A 94 -2.15 16.86 -1.93
CA LEU A 94 -2.21 15.52 -1.39
C LEU A 94 -1.63 15.49 0.03
N ASN A 95 -0.47 16.10 0.24
CA ASN A 95 0.17 16.16 1.55
C ASN A 95 -0.69 16.92 2.56
N SER A 96 -1.28 18.06 2.19
CA SER A 96 -2.18 18.81 3.08
C SER A 96 -3.43 18.02 3.46
N LEU A 97 -3.96 17.20 2.53
CA LEU A 97 -5.09 16.32 2.82
C LEU A 97 -4.68 15.20 3.78
N ILE A 98 -3.52 14.58 3.56
CA ILE A 98 -2.97 13.54 4.41
C ILE A 98 -2.71 14.07 5.82
N ASP A 99 -2.08 15.26 5.94
CA ASP A 99 -1.84 15.94 7.23
C ASP A 99 -3.14 16.07 8.02
N LYS A 100 -4.18 16.60 7.38
CA LYS A 100 -5.49 16.81 8.01
C LYS A 100 -6.12 15.48 8.44
N VAL A 101 -6.11 14.48 7.57
CA VAL A 101 -6.70 13.17 7.86
C VAL A 101 -5.94 12.46 8.98
N CYS A 102 -4.62 12.54 8.99
CA CYS A 102 -3.79 11.94 10.04
C CYS A 102 -4.00 12.63 11.40
N ALA A 103 -4.08 13.96 11.42
CA ALA A 103 -4.36 14.72 12.65
C ALA A 103 -5.75 14.41 13.20
N ASP A 104 -6.78 14.43 12.36
CA ASP A 104 -8.15 14.08 12.75
C ASP A 104 -8.25 12.62 13.23
N GLY A 105 -7.56 11.71 12.57
CA GLY A 105 -7.50 10.30 12.94
C GLY A 105 -6.80 10.08 14.29
N ALA A 106 -5.68 10.77 14.53
CA ALA A 106 -4.95 10.69 15.80
C ALA A 106 -5.84 11.14 16.99
N ASN A 107 -6.58 12.24 16.82
CA ASN A 107 -7.50 12.74 17.83
C ASN A 107 -8.64 11.76 18.15
N LYS A 108 -8.99 10.88 17.20
CA LYS A 108 -10.03 9.85 17.35
C LYS A 108 -9.48 8.48 17.71
N GLY A 109 -8.17 8.34 17.89
CA GLY A 109 -7.51 7.06 18.09
C GLY A 109 -7.65 6.11 16.89
N GLN A 110 -7.73 6.65 15.67
CA GLN A 110 -7.83 5.89 14.44
C GLN A 110 -6.47 5.72 13.78
N ASN A 111 -6.23 4.53 13.23
CA ASN A 111 -5.15 4.31 12.28
C ASN A 111 -5.62 4.65 10.86
N ILE A 112 -4.75 5.24 10.07
CA ILE A 112 -5.03 5.60 8.68
C ILE A 112 -4.30 4.60 7.79
N LEU A 113 -5.02 4.00 6.87
CA LEU A 113 -4.47 3.20 5.78
C LEU A 113 -4.70 3.92 4.46
N LEU A 114 -3.64 4.40 3.84
CA LEU A 114 -3.67 4.95 2.50
C LEU A 114 -3.16 3.88 1.52
N ILE A 115 -4.00 3.51 0.58
CA ILE A 115 -3.65 2.61 -0.52
C ILE A 115 -3.66 3.40 -1.81
N TRP A 116 -2.57 3.30 -2.59
CA TRP A 116 -2.50 3.89 -3.92
C TRP A 116 -2.16 2.82 -4.96
N ASP A 117 -3.17 2.37 -5.67
CA ASP A 117 -3.00 1.35 -6.71
C ASP A 117 -2.53 1.95 -8.03
N ASN A 118 -1.61 1.27 -8.68
CA ASN A 118 -1.03 1.67 -9.98
C ASN A 118 -0.47 3.10 -9.97
N ILE A 119 0.29 3.47 -8.94
CA ILE A 119 0.86 4.81 -8.79
C ILE A 119 1.73 5.22 -9.98
N ASP A 120 2.38 4.26 -10.63
CA ASP A 120 3.19 4.44 -11.83
C ASP A 120 2.38 4.97 -13.04
N LYS A 121 1.08 4.67 -13.10
CA LYS A 121 0.19 5.19 -14.14
C LYS A 121 -0.34 6.60 -13.84
N ALA A 122 -0.37 6.97 -12.58
CA ALA A 122 -0.81 8.30 -12.17
C ALA A 122 0.25 9.37 -12.47
N ILE A 123 1.49 8.96 -12.59
CA ILE A 123 2.63 9.82 -12.88
C ILE A 123 3.04 9.55 -14.32
N ASP A 124 2.34 10.20 -15.27
CA ASP A 124 2.64 10.14 -16.70
C ASP A 124 3.88 10.99 -17.03
N SER A 125 5.03 10.55 -16.56
CA SER A 125 6.30 11.25 -16.67
C SER A 125 7.44 10.26 -16.88
N SER A 126 8.61 10.78 -17.27
CA SER A 126 9.81 9.96 -17.35
C SER A 126 10.08 9.28 -15.99
N TYR A 127 10.69 8.11 -16.05
CA TYR A 127 11.06 7.32 -14.88
C TYR A 127 11.85 8.11 -13.82
N GLU A 128 12.72 9.01 -14.27
CA GLU A 128 13.52 9.88 -13.41
C GLU A 128 12.66 10.91 -12.65
N GLU A 129 11.68 11.48 -13.32
CA GLU A 129 10.76 12.48 -12.76
C GLU A 129 9.78 11.85 -11.77
N MET A 130 9.29 10.65 -12.08
CA MET A 130 8.48 9.84 -11.17
C MET A 130 9.24 9.55 -9.87
N ASN A 131 10.50 9.18 -9.97
CA ASN A 131 11.37 8.90 -8.85
C ASN A 131 11.60 10.10 -7.96
N LYS A 132 11.93 11.23 -8.57
CA LYS A 132 12.16 12.49 -7.87
C LYS A 132 10.90 12.91 -7.11
N ARG A 133 9.75 12.85 -7.77
CA ARG A 133 8.47 13.20 -7.18
C ARG A 133 8.07 12.23 -6.07
N PHE A 134 8.19 10.93 -6.31
CA PHE A 134 7.83 9.91 -5.33
C PHE A 134 8.71 9.98 -4.08
N LEU A 135 10.02 10.02 -4.24
CA LEU A 135 10.95 10.03 -3.10
C LEU A 135 10.94 11.37 -2.37
N GLY A 136 10.94 12.49 -3.10
CA GLY A 136 11.02 13.82 -2.51
C GLY A 136 9.70 14.32 -1.93
N GLU A 137 8.59 14.08 -2.62
CA GLU A 137 7.31 14.73 -2.31
C GLU A 137 6.33 13.80 -1.60
N ILE A 138 6.41 12.50 -1.82
CA ILE A 138 5.47 11.53 -1.25
C ILE A 138 6.11 10.76 -0.10
N TYR A 139 7.31 10.20 -0.30
CA TYR A 139 7.95 9.34 0.69
C TYR A 139 8.52 10.09 1.90
N GLN A 140 9.18 11.23 1.70
CA GLN A 140 9.84 11.95 2.80
C GLN A 140 8.90 12.39 3.92
N PRO A 141 7.66 12.87 3.66
CA PRO A 141 6.74 13.28 4.72
C PRO A 141 6.18 12.13 5.55
N PHE A 142 6.13 10.90 5.00
CA PHE A 142 5.43 9.77 5.63
C PHE A 142 5.95 9.34 7.01
N PRO A 143 7.26 9.33 7.30
CA PRO A 143 7.76 8.96 8.62
C PRO A 143 7.24 9.83 9.77
N MET A 144 6.70 11.01 9.46
CA MET A 144 6.21 11.95 10.47
C MET A 144 4.86 11.55 11.10
N TYR A 145 4.13 10.61 10.47
CA TYR A 145 2.80 10.21 10.94
C TYR A 145 2.80 8.86 11.65
N ASN A 146 2.63 8.87 12.96
CA ASN A 146 2.62 7.65 13.76
C ASN A 146 1.39 6.75 13.53
N ASN A 147 0.30 7.31 13.02
CA ASN A 147 -0.96 6.60 12.77
C ASN A 147 -1.19 6.29 11.29
N LEU A 148 -0.26 6.60 10.40
CA LEU A 148 -0.38 6.36 8.96
C LEU A 148 0.36 5.08 8.55
N THR A 149 -0.31 4.25 7.76
CA THR A 149 0.30 3.21 6.94
C THR A 149 -0.03 3.51 5.48
N PHE A 150 1.00 3.57 4.64
CA PHE A 150 0.87 3.81 3.21
C PHE A 150 1.33 2.58 2.42
N ILE A 151 0.48 2.11 1.53
CA ILE A 151 0.77 1.00 0.62
C ILE A 151 0.57 1.49 -0.80
N CYS A 152 1.59 1.41 -1.63
CA CYS A 152 1.45 1.69 -3.05
C CYS A 152 1.78 0.47 -3.91
N ALA A 153 1.07 0.32 -5.04
CA ALA A 153 1.37 -0.69 -6.03
C ALA A 153 2.03 -0.06 -7.26
N VAL A 154 3.06 -0.74 -7.75
CA VAL A 154 3.80 -0.37 -8.96
C VAL A 154 3.90 -1.56 -9.90
N THR A 155 3.95 -1.30 -11.19
CA THR A 155 4.15 -2.34 -12.20
C THR A 155 5.63 -2.50 -12.49
N SER A 156 6.17 -3.71 -12.33
CA SER A 156 7.52 -4.04 -12.80
C SER A 156 7.47 -4.39 -14.28
N VAL A 157 8.40 -3.86 -15.05
CA VAL A 157 8.54 -4.13 -16.48
C VAL A 157 9.83 -4.90 -16.73
N GLY A 158 9.73 -6.09 -17.36
CA GLY A 158 10.90 -6.89 -17.75
C GLY A 158 11.76 -7.40 -16.61
N GLY A 159 11.17 -7.70 -15.44
CA GLY A 159 11.90 -8.14 -14.24
C GLY A 159 12.71 -7.02 -13.56
N LYS A 160 12.74 -5.83 -14.14
CA LYS A 160 13.31 -4.64 -13.53
C LYS A 160 12.21 -3.99 -12.70
N THR A 161 12.19 -4.28 -11.43
CA THR A 161 11.60 -3.39 -10.43
C THR A 161 12.31 -2.06 -10.53
N PHE A 162 11.61 -0.99 -10.25
CA PHE A 162 12.17 0.36 -10.17
C PHE A 162 13.57 0.31 -9.54
N GLU A 163 14.63 0.39 -10.36
CA GLU A 163 16.01 0.35 -9.88
C GLU A 163 16.30 1.35 -8.75
N PRO A 164 15.68 2.54 -8.73
CA PRO A 164 15.85 3.48 -7.64
C PRO A 164 15.32 3.00 -6.30
N PHE A 165 14.28 2.16 -6.27
CA PHE A 165 13.79 1.59 -5.03
C PHE A 165 14.74 0.55 -4.44
N ASN A 166 15.52 -0.14 -5.29
CA ASN A 166 16.50 -1.14 -4.84
C ASN A 166 17.77 -0.52 -4.22
N LYS A 167 18.08 0.74 -4.56
CA LYS A 167 19.32 1.42 -4.13
C LYS A 167 19.12 2.42 -3.00
N SER A 168 17.87 2.66 -2.57
CA SER A 168 17.52 3.68 -1.57
C SER A 168 17.12 3.06 -0.24
N ALA A 169 16.94 3.90 0.78
CA ALA A 169 16.36 3.53 2.07
C ALA A 169 14.97 2.88 1.98
N VAL A 170 14.36 2.89 0.79
CA VAL A 170 13.02 2.34 0.50
C VAL A 170 13.08 0.82 0.25
N ALA A 171 14.23 0.25 -0.11
CA ALA A 171 14.40 -1.17 -0.41
C ALA A 171 13.85 -2.13 0.68
N PRO A 172 13.97 -1.84 1.99
CA PRO A 172 13.42 -2.70 3.04
C PRO A 172 11.89 -2.80 3.04
N HIS A 173 11.21 -1.89 2.36
CA HIS A 173 9.75 -1.81 2.32
C HIS A 173 9.14 -2.41 1.05
N LEU A 174 9.99 -2.97 0.20
CA LEU A 174 9.58 -3.52 -1.08
C LEU A 174 9.09 -4.97 -0.92
N ILE A 175 7.90 -5.23 -1.44
CA ILE A 175 7.30 -6.55 -1.53
C ILE A 175 7.21 -6.92 -3.01
N HIS A 176 8.00 -7.90 -3.42
CA HIS A 176 7.97 -8.40 -4.79
C HIS A 176 6.88 -9.46 -4.96
N MET A 177 6.06 -9.27 -6.00
CA MET A 177 5.13 -10.28 -6.51
C MET A 177 5.70 -10.80 -7.85
N VAL A 178 6.64 -11.73 -7.75
CA VAL A 178 7.24 -12.41 -8.89
C VAL A 178 6.86 -13.87 -8.77
N ASP A 179 6.44 -14.48 -9.88
CA ASP A 179 6.21 -15.91 -9.97
C ASP A 179 7.54 -16.67 -10.01
#